data_c0587a3b518c4d67190b44acf86dc1ff
#
_entry.id   c0587a3b518c4d67190b44acf86dc1ff
#
_cell.length_a   1.000
_cell.length_b   1.000
_cell.length_c   1.000
_cell.angle_alpha   90.00
_cell.angle_beta   90.00
_cell.angle_gamma   90.00
#
_symmetry.space_group_name_H-M   'P 1'
#
loop_
_entity.id
_entity.type
_entity.pdbx_description
1 polymer ?
#
loop_
_entity_poly.entity_id
_entity_poly.type
_entity_poly.pdbx_seq_one_letter_code
_entity_poly.pdbx_strand_id
1 'polypeptide(L)'
;MKQSVFVPVLALTAGAAFGLGWITRPDSSNDKNLDASADAGKRSGASIRPSSRPSSYSSGKSGARPVEEFVARFANGGEISSQDMTAAIEAMRKENDPILRRKLFTALLDQLTPENAKAAYLAMQGGRRGGFGRGGSEDEARLLANAWGRIDGPGAVKALTEMRAEREAEREEGDRGGRDRGRGGDMRGGIDLVSVLSGWATVDGSAAASYVNGIEDERGQRTAAYGVVRGLMVNGVDEAMGYIASMPKGEDGGRAQSFYMSTIASEMLEEGIDAAKNWVDTITDPDLKGGALTRVAESAIRDDLSSAVEWVTQYAGEESAGRAVSRVASEWAEDDPQAVLTWADSLPDSAREEAYGEAFEEWTRQDATAAGEFLTNMQPSPARDSAVEEFATTLARKEPTTAIQWAETIADQESRTQTLTEVARNWYFQDQAAATTWLETSGLPEESVKAVTAERERWGGGGPGGGRGRGGR
;
A
#
# COMPACT_ATOMS: atom_id res chain seq x y z
N MET A 1 -2.65 59.02 26.40
CA MET A 1 -3.77 59.08 25.48
C MET A 1 -3.53 57.96 24.44
N LYS A 2 -4.17 56.85 24.62
CA LYS A 2 -4.11 55.70 23.68
C LYS A 2 -5.34 55.77 22.81
N GLN A 3 -5.17 55.96 21.51
CA GLN A 3 -6.27 55.82 20.53
C GLN A 3 -6.30 54.39 20.07
N SER A 4 -7.37 53.69 20.37
CA SER A 4 -7.74 52.39 19.84
C SER A 4 -8.46 52.59 18.48
N VAL A 5 -7.89 52.00 17.44
CA VAL A 5 -8.51 51.94 16.12
C VAL A 5 -9.36 50.68 16.07
N PHE A 6 -10.67 50.87 15.98
CA PHE A 6 -11.64 49.82 15.70
C PHE A 6 -11.69 49.57 14.19
N VAL A 7 -11.46 48.35 13.77
CA VAL A 7 -11.73 47.89 12.38
C VAL A 7 -13.03 47.10 12.42
N PRO A 8 -14.06 47.44 11.65
CA PRO A 8 -15.31 46.69 11.61
C PRO A 8 -15.17 45.46 10.69
N VAL A 9 -15.47 44.30 11.27
CA VAL A 9 -15.65 43.05 10.52
C VAL A 9 -16.98 43.14 9.76
N LEU A 10 -16.89 43.08 8.43
CA LEU A 10 -18.04 42.98 7.54
C LEU A 10 -18.41 41.51 7.39
N ALA A 11 -19.50 41.10 8.02
CA ALA A 11 -20.09 39.78 7.82
C ALA A 11 -20.92 39.80 6.53
N LEU A 12 -20.48 39.10 5.51
CA LEU A 12 -21.27 38.80 4.31
C LEU A 12 -22.03 37.49 4.53
N THR A 13 -23.30 37.61 4.86
CA THR A 13 -24.26 36.50 4.80
C THR A 13 -24.75 36.34 3.37
N ALA A 14 -24.25 35.33 2.67
CA ALA A 14 -24.86 34.87 1.42
C ALA A 14 -25.83 33.72 1.74
N GLY A 15 -27.11 34.00 1.68
CA GLY A 15 -28.16 33.00 1.75
C GLY A 15 -28.26 32.23 0.44
N ALA A 16 -28.01 30.94 0.47
CA ALA A 16 -28.34 30.04 -0.63
C ALA A 16 -29.64 29.30 -0.29
N ALA A 17 -30.67 29.57 -1.13
CA ALA A 17 -31.93 28.88 -1.05
C ALA A 17 -31.80 27.44 -1.59
N PHE A 18 -32.08 26.45 -0.76
CA PHE A 18 -32.22 25.04 -1.16
C PHE A 18 -33.57 24.83 -1.84
N GLY A 19 -33.55 24.60 -3.14
CA GLY A 19 -34.67 24.07 -3.90
C GLY A 19 -34.69 22.56 -3.84
N LEU A 20 -35.61 21.97 -3.05
CA LEU A 20 -35.95 20.58 -3.09
C LEU A 20 -36.74 20.26 -4.38
N GLY A 21 -36.07 19.61 -5.35
CA GLY A 21 -36.71 19.04 -6.53
C GLY A 21 -36.89 17.53 -6.36
N TRP A 22 -38.09 17.11 -6.02
CA TRP A 22 -38.53 15.72 -6.13
C TRP A 22 -38.78 15.40 -7.60
N ILE A 23 -38.01 14.49 -8.19
CA ILE A 23 -38.30 13.92 -9.49
C ILE A 23 -38.95 12.57 -9.28
N THR A 24 -40.27 12.54 -9.41
CA THR A 24 -41.08 11.33 -9.57
C THR A 24 -40.83 10.71 -10.93
N ARG A 25 -40.53 9.44 -11.00
CA ARG A 25 -40.59 8.63 -12.22
C ARG A 25 -42.03 8.45 -12.65
N PRO A 26 -42.38 8.59 -13.92
CA PRO A 26 -43.65 8.09 -14.45
C PRO A 26 -43.44 6.67 -15.02
N ASP A 27 -44.24 5.71 -14.54
CA ASP A 27 -44.61 4.52 -15.24
C ASP A 27 -45.29 4.85 -16.56
N SER A 28 -44.89 4.21 -17.66
CA SER A 28 -45.73 4.10 -18.83
C SER A 28 -45.61 2.74 -19.47
N SER A 29 -46.55 1.86 -19.11
CA SER A 29 -47.08 0.87 -20.00
C SER A 29 -47.79 1.55 -21.16
N ASN A 30 -47.44 1.25 -22.39
CA ASN A 30 -48.46 1.11 -23.43
C ASN A 30 -47.97 0.31 -24.62
N ASP A 31 -48.73 -0.74 -24.89
CA ASP A 31 -48.78 -1.52 -26.13
C ASP A 31 -49.05 -0.60 -27.34
N LYS A 32 -48.44 -0.90 -28.47
CA LYS A 32 -49.14 -0.99 -29.77
C LYS A 32 -48.31 -1.68 -30.84
N ASN A 33 -48.87 -2.78 -31.33
CA ASN A 33 -48.64 -3.39 -32.64
C ASN A 33 -48.50 -2.39 -33.77
N LEU A 34 -47.61 -2.66 -34.71
CA LEU A 34 -47.85 -2.44 -36.14
C LEU A 34 -47.04 -3.42 -36.97
N ASP A 35 -47.81 -4.26 -37.73
CA ASP A 35 -47.38 -5.07 -38.82
C ASP A 35 -46.77 -4.26 -39.98
N ALA A 36 -45.80 -4.79 -40.69
CA ALA A 36 -45.83 -5.03 -42.13
C ALA A 36 -44.50 -5.45 -42.74
N SER A 37 -44.50 -6.65 -43.20
CA SER A 37 -44.13 -7.20 -44.52
C SER A 37 -42.78 -6.92 -45.17
N ALA A 38 -42.12 -8.06 -45.43
CA ALA A 38 -41.55 -8.54 -46.71
C ALA A 38 -40.31 -7.84 -47.28
N ASP A 39 -39.19 -8.52 -47.40
CA ASP A 39 -38.83 -9.21 -48.64
C ASP A 39 -37.57 -10.10 -48.49
N ALA A 40 -37.43 -11.04 -49.38
CA ALA A 40 -36.62 -12.21 -49.39
C ALA A 40 -35.13 -12.00 -49.65
N GLY A 41 -34.32 -12.84 -49.06
CA GLY A 41 -32.91 -13.02 -49.41
C GLY A 41 -32.37 -14.39 -48.90
N LYS A 42 -32.51 -15.42 -49.68
CA LYS A 42 -31.94 -16.76 -49.48
C LYS A 42 -30.42 -16.74 -49.32
N ARG A 43 -29.89 -17.35 -48.28
CA ARG A 43 -28.67 -18.18 -48.37
C ARG A 43 -28.67 -19.29 -47.30
N SER A 44 -28.49 -20.52 -47.79
CA SER A 44 -28.25 -21.83 -47.20
C SER A 44 -27.41 -21.82 -45.90
N GLY A 45 -27.83 -22.41 -44.76
CA GLY A 45 -27.85 -23.84 -44.56
C GLY A 45 -26.64 -24.30 -43.75
N ALA A 46 -26.73 -24.27 -42.36
CA ALA A 46 -26.05 -25.24 -41.52
C ALA A 46 -26.94 -25.44 -40.29
N SER A 47 -27.57 -26.60 -40.23
CA SER A 47 -28.41 -27.03 -39.12
C SER A 47 -27.53 -27.37 -37.91
N ILE A 48 -27.55 -26.53 -36.90
CA ILE A 48 -27.07 -26.88 -35.56
C ILE A 48 -28.28 -27.47 -34.83
N ARG A 49 -28.25 -28.78 -34.62
CA ARG A 49 -29.21 -29.47 -33.76
C ARG A 49 -29.00 -29.02 -32.33
N PRO A 50 -30.02 -28.56 -31.61
CA PRO A 50 -29.91 -28.37 -30.15
C PRO A 50 -29.94 -29.79 -29.53
N SER A 51 -28.82 -30.17 -28.88
CA SER A 51 -28.81 -31.31 -27.98
C SER A 51 -29.58 -30.94 -26.73
N SER A 52 -30.82 -31.36 -26.69
CA SER A 52 -31.66 -31.34 -25.50
C SER A 52 -31.13 -32.37 -24.50
N ARG A 53 -30.25 -31.92 -23.59
CA ARG A 53 -30.11 -32.55 -22.28
C ARG A 53 -31.04 -31.81 -21.31
N PRO A 54 -31.97 -32.51 -20.66
CA PRO A 54 -32.77 -31.89 -19.63
C PRO A 54 -31.85 -31.53 -18.43
N SER A 55 -31.64 -30.25 -18.20
CA SER A 55 -31.17 -29.76 -16.92
C SER A 55 -32.29 -29.97 -15.91
N SER A 56 -32.21 -31.06 -15.16
CA SER A 56 -33.04 -31.26 -13.99
C SER A 56 -32.51 -30.39 -12.84
N TYR A 57 -32.78 -29.11 -12.93
CA TYR A 57 -32.77 -28.25 -11.74
C TYR A 57 -34.07 -28.56 -10.98
N SER A 58 -34.04 -29.56 -10.11
CA SER A 58 -35.06 -29.72 -9.11
C SER A 58 -34.81 -28.63 -8.04
N SER A 59 -35.64 -27.61 -8.05
CA SER A 59 -35.77 -26.67 -6.93
C SER A 59 -36.45 -27.38 -5.74
N GLY A 60 -35.69 -28.23 -5.06
CA GLY A 60 -36.10 -28.95 -3.87
C GLY A 60 -35.19 -28.53 -2.68
N LYS A 61 -35.80 -28.01 -1.65
CA LYS A 61 -35.28 -27.78 -0.31
C LYS A 61 -34.20 -28.78 0.11
N SER A 62 -32.89 -28.46 -0.10
CA SER A 62 -31.79 -29.24 0.50
C SER A 62 -30.40 -28.68 0.10
N GLY A 63 -30.16 -27.38 0.25
CA GLY A 63 -28.81 -26.84 0.05
C GLY A 63 -27.80 -27.21 1.13
N ALA A 64 -28.24 -27.76 2.25
CA ALA A 64 -27.38 -28.18 3.36
C ALA A 64 -26.90 -29.64 3.24
N ARG A 65 -27.75 -30.55 2.73
CA ARG A 65 -27.44 -31.98 2.67
C ARG A 65 -26.14 -32.37 1.92
N PRO A 66 -25.81 -31.82 0.75
CA PRO A 66 -24.59 -32.23 0.05
C PRO A 66 -23.31 -31.90 0.82
N VAL A 67 -23.29 -30.83 1.59
CA VAL A 67 -22.14 -30.40 2.40
C VAL A 67 -22.02 -31.27 3.65
N GLU A 68 -23.11 -31.49 4.35
CA GLU A 68 -23.17 -32.37 5.54
C GLU A 68 -22.78 -33.81 5.19
N GLU A 69 -23.32 -34.36 4.08
CA GLU A 69 -22.98 -35.68 3.58
C GLU A 69 -21.51 -35.79 3.18
N PHE A 70 -20.95 -34.72 2.61
CA PHE A 70 -19.53 -34.67 2.26
C PHE A 70 -18.67 -34.74 3.51
N VAL A 71 -18.92 -33.89 4.51
CA VAL A 71 -18.17 -33.90 5.78
C VAL A 71 -18.32 -35.23 6.51
N ALA A 72 -19.56 -35.76 6.62
CA ALA A 72 -19.83 -37.03 7.29
C ALA A 72 -19.09 -38.22 6.66
N ARG A 73 -18.79 -38.20 5.36
CA ARG A 73 -18.02 -39.23 4.67
C ARG A 73 -16.60 -39.36 5.22
N PHE A 74 -15.99 -38.25 5.69
CA PHE A 74 -14.63 -38.21 6.19
C PHE A 74 -14.56 -38.18 7.72
N ALA A 75 -15.64 -37.80 8.40
CA ALA A 75 -15.67 -37.66 9.86
C ALA A 75 -15.84 -39.01 10.60
N ASN A 76 -16.26 -40.09 9.92
CA ASN A 76 -16.48 -41.41 10.53
C ASN A 76 -17.19 -41.38 11.89
N GLY A 77 -18.10 -40.41 12.10
CA GLY A 77 -18.84 -40.23 13.36
C GLY A 77 -18.07 -39.49 14.46
N GLY A 78 -16.93 -38.89 14.16
CA GLY A 78 -16.11 -38.10 15.10
C GLY A 78 -15.34 -36.98 14.39
N GLU A 79 -14.19 -36.61 14.94
CA GLU A 79 -13.27 -35.66 14.32
C GLU A 79 -12.63 -36.27 13.06
N ILE A 80 -12.33 -35.40 12.08
CA ILE A 80 -11.65 -35.80 10.84
C ILE A 80 -10.16 -36.01 11.16
N SER A 81 -9.65 -37.21 10.92
CA SER A 81 -8.24 -37.52 11.07
C SER A 81 -7.35 -36.74 10.07
N SER A 82 -6.04 -36.63 10.33
CA SER A 82 -5.10 -35.98 9.40
C SER A 82 -5.11 -36.61 8.00
N GLN A 83 -5.25 -37.95 7.91
CA GLN A 83 -5.32 -38.66 6.63
C GLN A 83 -6.65 -38.38 5.90
N ASP A 84 -7.75 -38.43 6.63
CA ASP A 84 -9.08 -38.16 6.06
C ASP A 84 -9.22 -36.68 5.68
N MET A 85 -8.62 -35.74 6.42
CA MET A 85 -8.58 -34.33 6.09
C MET A 85 -7.82 -34.09 4.77
N THR A 86 -6.69 -34.76 4.57
CA THR A 86 -5.97 -34.70 3.29
C THR A 86 -6.88 -35.17 2.14
N ALA A 87 -7.55 -36.30 2.31
CA ALA A 87 -8.44 -36.84 1.29
C ALA A 87 -9.67 -35.93 1.04
N ALA A 88 -10.22 -35.31 2.09
CA ALA A 88 -11.33 -34.38 2.00
C ALA A 88 -10.95 -33.10 1.21
N ILE A 89 -9.78 -32.50 1.51
CA ILE A 89 -9.25 -31.34 0.77
C ILE A 89 -9.01 -31.69 -0.71
N GLU A 90 -8.42 -32.85 -1.00
CA GLU A 90 -8.22 -33.31 -2.38
C GLU A 90 -9.54 -33.55 -3.12
N ALA A 91 -10.55 -34.10 -2.45
CA ALA A 91 -11.87 -34.31 -3.02
C ALA A 91 -12.59 -32.97 -3.28
N MET A 92 -12.55 -32.03 -2.32
CA MET A 92 -13.10 -30.69 -2.46
C MET A 92 -12.48 -29.95 -3.64
N ARG A 93 -11.17 -30.05 -3.84
CA ARG A 93 -10.45 -29.39 -4.96
C ARG A 93 -10.85 -29.91 -6.34
N LYS A 94 -11.38 -31.13 -6.41
CA LYS A 94 -11.89 -31.72 -7.66
C LYS A 94 -13.32 -31.29 -7.99
N GLU A 95 -14.01 -30.61 -7.05
CA GLU A 95 -15.35 -30.08 -7.31
C GLU A 95 -15.32 -28.99 -8.39
N ASN A 96 -16.18 -29.15 -9.40
CA ASN A 96 -16.23 -28.23 -10.54
C ASN A 96 -17.17 -27.04 -10.32
N ASP A 97 -18.19 -27.21 -9.47
CA ASP A 97 -19.07 -26.10 -9.08
C ASP A 97 -18.34 -25.19 -8.09
N PRO A 98 -18.00 -23.93 -8.47
CA PRO A 98 -17.24 -23.03 -7.60
C PRO A 98 -18.02 -22.66 -6.33
N ILE A 99 -19.36 -22.62 -6.37
CA ILE A 99 -20.19 -22.30 -5.23
C ILE A 99 -20.18 -23.48 -4.24
N LEU A 100 -20.37 -24.69 -4.73
CA LEU A 100 -20.32 -25.89 -3.91
C LEU A 100 -18.92 -26.07 -3.32
N ARG A 101 -17.85 -25.93 -4.13
CA ARG A 101 -16.47 -26.00 -3.66
C ARG A 101 -16.20 -25.03 -2.50
N ARG A 102 -16.67 -23.77 -2.60
CA ARG A 102 -16.51 -22.78 -1.52
C ARG A 102 -17.24 -23.19 -0.25
N LYS A 103 -18.46 -23.74 -0.36
CA LYS A 103 -19.22 -24.26 0.78
C LYS A 103 -18.53 -25.46 1.43
N LEU A 104 -18.00 -26.39 0.64
CA LEU A 104 -17.22 -27.54 1.13
C LEU A 104 -15.96 -27.07 1.86
N PHE A 105 -15.24 -26.11 1.28
CA PHE A 105 -14.07 -25.53 1.90
C PHE A 105 -14.38 -24.91 3.28
N THR A 106 -15.42 -24.08 3.36
CA THR A 106 -15.83 -23.47 4.64
C THR A 106 -16.19 -24.55 5.68
N ALA A 107 -16.94 -25.58 5.26
CA ALA A 107 -17.29 -26.67 6.15
C ALA A 107 -16.08 -27.49 6.64
N LEU A 108 -15.03 -27.61 5.82
CA LEU A 108 -13.78 -28.25 6.24
C LEU A 108 -12.98 -27.37 7.19
N LEU A 109 -13.02 -26.03 7.05
CA LEU A 109 -12.41 -25.12 8.02
C LEU A 109 -13.03 -25.30 9.43
N ASP A 110 -14.34 -25.54 9.52
CA ASP A 110 -15.03 -25.80 10.78
C ASP A 110 -14.65 -27.15 11.42
N GLN A 111 -13.99 -28.04 10.67
CA GLN A 111 -13.51 -29.35 11.14
C GLN A 111 -11.99 -29.37 11.41
N LEU A 112 -11.32 -28.21 11.37
CA LEU A 112 -9.90 -28.16 11.69
C LEU A 112 -9.65 -28.37 13.18
N THR A 113 -8.64 -29.15 13.46
CA THR A 113 -8.09 -29.37 14.81
C THR A 113 -6.56 -29.18 14.79
N PRO A 114 -5.89 -28.99 15.92
CA PRO A 114 -4.42 -28.91 15.95
C PRO A 114 -3.73 -30.08 15.24
N GLU A 115 -4.33 -31.28 15.32
CA GLU A 115 -3.77 -32.52 14.79
C GLU A 115 -3.90 -32.61 13.26
N ASN A 116 -4.98 -32.09 12.66
CA ASN A 116 -5.26 -32.25 11.24
C ASN A 116 -4.92 -31.01 10.38
N ALA A 117 -4.74 -29.84 10.99
CA ALA A 117 -4.55 -28.58 10.27
C ALA A 117 -3.28 -28.56 9.40
N LYS A 118 -2.15 -29.12 9.88
CA LYS A 118 -0.93 -29.26 9.07
C LYS A 118 -1.19 -30.09 7.80
N ALA A 119 -1.94 -31.18 7.93
CA ALA A 119 -2.26 -32.06 6.81
C ALA A 119 -3.18 -31.36 5.80
N ALA A 120 -4.19 -30.63 6.27
CA ALA A 120 -5.06 -29.79 5.43
C ALA A 120 -4.24 -28.75 4.65
N TYR A 121 -3.31 -28.06 5.32
CA TYR A 121 -2.47 -27.04 4.70
C TYR A 121 -1.55 -27.63 3.61
N LEU A 122 -0.90 -28.75 3.87
CA LEU A 122 -0.06 -29.46 2.89
C LEU A 122 -0.87 -29.96 1.68
N ALA A 123 -2.07 -30.46 1.89
CA ALA A 123 -2.98 -30.90 0.83
C ALA A 123 -3.41 -29.72 -0.07
N MET A 124 -3.63 -28.53 0.51
CA MET A 124 -3.90 -27.32 -0.26
C MET A 124 -2.71 -26.89 -1.12
N GLN A 125 -1.48 -27.07 -0.65
CA GLN A 125 -0.27 -26.74 -1.40
C GLN A 125 0.09 -27.75 -2.49
N GLY A 126 -0.22 -29.05 -2.30
CA GLY A 126 0.19 -30.15 -3.17
C GLY A 126 -0.33 -30.06 -4.63
N GLY A 127 -1.35 -29.26 -4.92
CA GLY A 127 -1.86 -29.05 -6.27
C GLY A 127 -1.14 -27.99 -7.10
N ARG A 128 -0.14 -27.31 -6.56
CA ARG A 128 0.56 -26.20 -7.21
C ARG A 128 1.70 -26.61 -8.16
N ARG A 129 2.04 -27.90 -8.24
CA ARG A 129 3.16 -28.42 -9.08
C ARG A 129 2.84 -28.52 -10.57
N GLY A 130 1.63 -28.28 -11.01
CA GLY A 130 1.20 -28.43 -12.42
C GLY A 130 0.37 -27.26 -12.93
N GLY A 131 1.02 -26.25 -13.50
CA GLY A 131 0.42 -25.41 -14.55
C GLY A 131 -0.46 -24.25 -14.10
N PHE A 132 -0.27 -23.19 -14.81
CA PHE A 132 -1.02 -21.94 -14.90
C PHE A 132 -2.52 -22.03 -14.55
N GLY A 133 -2.95 -21.24 -13.58
CA GLY A 133 -4.30 -20.71 -13.50
C GLY A 133 -5.20 -21.39 -12.49
N ARG A 134 -5.45 -20.62 -11.44
CA ARG A 134 -6.76 -20.38 -10.80
C ARG A 134 -6.52 -19.61 -9.51
N GLY A 135 -6.76 -18.31 -9.51
CA GLY A 135 -6.64 -17.40 -8.38
C GLY A 135 -7.43 -17.79 -7.10
N GLY A 136 -8.34 -18.76 -7.20
CA GLY A 136 -9.11 -19.26 -6.06
C GLY A 136 -8.34 -20.12 -5.05
N SER A 137 -7.23 -20.73 -5.44
CA SER A 137 -6.49 -21.65 -4.55
C SER A 137 -5.51 -20.94 -3.60
N GLU A 138 -5.15 -19.71 -3.89
CA GLU A 138 -4.26 -18.91 -3.01
C GLU A 138 -5.03 -18.31 -1.86
N ASP A 139 -6.22 -17.77 -2.10
CA ASP A 139 -7.09 -17.22 -1.07
C ASP A 139 -7.57 -18.30 -0.11
N GLU A 140 -7.95 -19.47 -0.62
CA GLU A 140 -8.33 -20.62 0.20
C GLU A 140 -7.16 -21.08 1.11
N ALA A 141 -5.92 -21.08 0.59
CA ALA A 141 -4.74 -21.44 1.40
C ALA A 141 -4.44 -20.41 2.49
N ARG A 142 -4.63 -19.11 2.21
CA ARG A 142 -4.48 -18.04 3.21
C ARG A 142 -5.54 -18.14 4.31
N LEU A 143 -6.81 -18.40 3.93
CA LEU A 143 -7.89 -18.59 4.88
C LEU A 143 -7.64 -19.81 5.78
N LEU A 144 -7.12 -20.92 5.21
CA LEU A 144 -6.78 -22.10 5.97
C LEU A 144 -5.61 -21.83 6.93
N ALA A 145 -4.57 -21.11 6.49
CA ALA A 145 -3.46 -20.71 7.34
C ALA A 145 -3.93 -19.81 8.49
N ASN A 146 -4.84 -18.88 8.22
CA ASN A 146 -5.45 -18.02 9.26
C ASN A 146 -6.27 -18.86 10.25
N ALA A 147 -7.12 -19.78 9.77
CA ALA A 147 -7.89 -20.67 10.63
C ALA A 147 -6.99 -21.57 11.50
N TRP A 148 -5.88 -22.06 10.93
CA TRP A 148 -4.88 -22.82 11.69
C TRP A 148 -4.24 -21.97 12.79
N GLY A 149 -3.88 -20.72 12.50
CA GLY A 149 -3.37 -19.77 13.50
C GLY A 149 -4.34 -19.53 14.65
N ARG A 150 -5.64 -19.49 14.40
CA ARG A 150 -6.68 -19.35 15.45
C ARG A 150 -6.77 -20.57 16.36
N ILE A 151 -6.53 -21.76 15.81
CA ILE A 151 -6.72 -23.02 16.54
C ILE A 151 -5.45 -23.37 17.31
N ASP A 152 -4.28 -23.27 16.67
CA ASP A 152 -2.96 -23.59 17.21
C ASP A 152 -1.89 -22.68 16.59
N GLY A 153 -1.83 -21.43 17.02
CA GLY A 153 -0.87 -20.46 16.53
C GLY A 153 0.59 -20.91 16.71
N PRO A 154 1.03 -21.31 17.91
CA PRO A 154 2.39 -21.80 18.15
C PRO A 154 2.76 -23.00 17.30
N GLY A 155 1.89 -24.00 17.21
CA GLY A 155 2.11 -25.19 16.39
C GLY A 155 2.15 -24.89 14.90
N ALA A 156 1.30 -23.99 14.42
CA ALA A 156 1.27 -23.55 13.03
C ALA A 156 2.58 -22.84 12.63
N VAL A 157 3.06 -21.92 13.45
CA VAL A 157 4.31 -21.20 13.21
C VAL A 157 5.49 -22.13 13.23
N LYS A 158 5.58 -23.03 14.22
CA LYS A 158 6.63 -24.05 14.30
C LYS A 158 6.65 -24.91 13.04
N ALA A 159 5.50 -25.42 12.62
CA ALA A 159 5.40 -26.26 11.43
C ALA A 159 5.80 -25.51 10.14
N LEU A 160 5.42 -24.21 9.99
CA LEU A 160 5.85 -23.40 8.84
C LEU A 160 7.35 -23.17 8.83
N THR A 161 7.97 -22.95 9.99
CA THR A 161 9.41 -22.76 10.13
C THR A 161 10.17 -24.05 9.77
N GLU A 162 9.73 -25.19 10.27
CA GLU A 162 10.29 -26.50 9.92
C GLU A 162 10.20 -26.78 8.41
N MET A 163 9.02 -26.58 7.81
CA MET A 163 8.84 -26.75 6.37
C MET A 163 9.68 -25.79 5.52
N ARG A 164 9.99 -24.60 6.04
CA ARG A 164 10.88 -23.66 5.38
C ARG A 164 12.33 -24.17 5.43
N ALA A 165 12.81 -24.58 6.60
CA ALA A 165 14.14 -25.12 6.78
C ALA A 165 14.38 -26.38 5.91
N GLU A 166 13.39 -27.28 5.85
CA GLU A 166 13.44 -28.47 4.97
C GLU A 166 13.60 -28.08 3.49
N ARG A 167 12.85 -27.09 3.03
CA ARG A 167 12.95 -26.60 1.63
C ARG A 167 14.27 -25.91 1.33
N GLU A 168 14.83 -25.20 2.29
CA GLU A 168 16.14 -24.54 2.18
C GLU A 168 17.23 -25.59 2.08
N ALA A 169 17.21 -26.62 2.93
CA ALA A 169 18.13 -27.75 2.88
C ALA A 169 18.06 -28.53 1.55
N GLU A 170 16.85 -28.82 1.04
CA GLU A 170 16.66 -29.45 -0.27
C GLU A 170 17.22 -28.62 -1.43
N ARG A 171 17.20 -27.28 -1.32
CA ARG A 171 17.78 -26.38 -2.32
C ARG A 171 19.29 -26.40 -2.30
N GLU A 172 19.89 -26.37 -1.13
CA GLU A 172 21.35 -26.44 -0.97
C GLU A 172 21.91 -27.79 -1.48
N GLU A 173 21.20 -28.89 -1.25
CA GLU A 173 21.57 -30.21 -1.80
C GLU A 173 21.36 -30.29 -3.33
N GLY A 174 20.37 -29.62 -3.87
CA GLY A 174 20.01 -29.61 -5.30
C GLY A 174 20.86 -28.70 -6.18
N ASP A 175 21.53 -27.67 -5.63
CA ASP A 175 22.24 -26.62 -6.39
C ASP A 175 23.72 -26.97 -6.66
N ARG A 176 23.99 -28.18 -7.14
CA ARG A 176 25.29 -28.50 -7.76
C ARG A 176 25.41 -28.04 -9.23
N GLY A 177 24.47 -27.29 -9.74
CA GLY A 177 24.44 -26.89 -11.15
C GLY A 177 23.65 -25.63 -11.44
N GLY A 178 24.18 -24.49 -11.11
CA GLY A 178 24.02 -23.14 -11.62
C GLY A 178 22.70 -22.71 -12.26
N ARG A 179 22.19 -21.68 -11.74
CA ARG A 179 21.51 -20.49 -12.24
C ARG A 179 20.50 -19.99 -11.21
N ASP A 180 20.86 -18.89 -10.62
CA ASP A 180 20.03 -17.97 -9.87
C ASP A 180 18.58 -17.88 -10.45
N ARG A 181 17.70 -18.75 -10.02
CA ARG A 181 16.26 -18.66 -10.26
C ARG A 181 15.59 -18.09 -9.05
N GLY A 182 15.82 -16.77 -8.88
CA GLY A 182 14.80 -15.82 -8.49
C GLY A 182 14.19 -15.98 -7.11
N ARG A 183 14.57 -15.06 -6.29
CA ARG A 183 13.81 -14.27 -5.27
C ARG A 183 12.30 -14.50 -5.07
N GLY A 184 11.61 -15.32 -5.88
CA GLY A 184 10.17 -15.57 -5.78
C GLY A 184 9.76 -16.60 -4.71
N GLY A 185 10.69 -17.36 -4.16
CA GLY A 185 10.41 -18.40 -3.15
C GLY A 185 10.20 -17.87 -1.73
N ASP A 186 10.89 -16.80 -1.38
CA ASP A 186 10.83 -16.20 -0.04
C ASP A 186 9.53 -15.45 0.24
N MET A 187 8.94 -14.82 -0.80
CA MET A 187 7.67 -14.11 -0.62
C MET A 187 6.50 -15.03 -0.24
N ARG A 188 6.47 -16.29 -0.72
CA ARG A 188 5.37 -17.21 -0.40
C ARG A 188 5.38 -17.69 1.04
N GLY A 189 6.57 -18.00 1.59
CA GLY A 189 6.70 -18.37 3.00
C GLY A 189 6.30 -17.22 3.94
N GLY A 190 6.58 -15.98 3.54
CA GLY A 190 6.16 -14.79 4.29
C GLY A 190 4.65 -14.59 4.33
N ILE A 191 3.93 -14.82 3.23
CA ILE A 191 2.48 -14.65 3.16
C ILE A 191 1.74 -15.68 4.03
N ASP A 192 2.21 -16.93 4.06
CA ASP A 192 1.61 -17.98 4.87
C ASP A 192 1.81 -17.68 6.38
N LEU A 193 3.00 -17.21 6.77
CA LEU A 193 3.29 -16.78 8.15
C LEU A 193 2.42 -15.58 8.57
N VAL A 194 2.26 -14.58 7.71
CA VAL A 194 1.36 -13.43 7.95
C VAL A 194 -0.06 -13.92 8.23
N SER A 195 -0.56 -14.87 7.44
CA SER A 195 -1.92 -15.39 7.60
C SER A 195 -2.09 -16.16 8.91
N VAL A 196 -1.11 -16.97 9.30
CA VAL A 196 -1.11 -17.70 10.59
C VAL A 196 -1.07 -16.71 11.75
N LEU A 197 -0.16 -15.72 11.70
CA LEU A 197 -0.03 -14.73 12.77
C LEU A 197 -1.28 -13.86 12.89
N SER A 198 -1.92 -13.52 11.78
CA SER A 198 -3.21 -12.83 11.79
C SER A 198 -4.29 -13.65 12.49
N GLY A 199 -4.38 -14.94 12.21
CA GLY A 199 -5.29 -15.83 12.91
C GLY A 199 -4.98 -15.96 14.39
N TRP A 200 -3.72 -16.17 14.74
CA TRP A 200 -3.28 -16.29 16.14
C TRP A 200 -3.56 -15.02 16.93
N ALA A 201 -3.20 -13.85 16.39
CA ALA A 201 -3.42 -12.57 17.05
C ALA A 201 -4.90 -12.25 17.29
N THR A 202 -5.81 -12.77 16.47
CA THR A 202 -7.26 -12.65 16.72
C THR A 202 -7.70 -13.32 18.02
N VAL A 203 -6.98 -14.38 18.46
CA VAL A 203 -7.34 -15.16 19.65
C VAL A 203 -6.44 -14.81 20.84
N ASP A 204 -5.14 -14.65 20.60
CA ASP A 204 -4.13 -14.30 21.60
C ASP A 204 -3.09 -13.36 20.99
N GLY A 205 -3.46 -12.07 20.96
CA GLY A 205 -2.61 -11.00 20.41
C GLY A 205 -1.29 -10.85 21.18
N SER A 206 -1.31 -11.06 22.50
CA SER A 206 -0.13 -10.94 23.36
C SER A 206 0.90 -12.02 23.06
N ALA A 207 0.46 -13.27 22.92
CA ALA A 207 1.36 -14.37 22.57
C ALA A 207 1.92 -14.24 21.15
N ALA A 208 1.08 -13.83 20.19
CA ALA A 208 1.51 -13.58 18.81
C ALA A 208 2.54 -12.43 18.73
N ALA A 209 2.31 -11.33 19.46
CA ALA A 209 3.25 -10.20 19.57
C ALA A 209 4.59 -10.65 20.20
N SER A 210 4.54 -11.44 21.27
CA SER A 210 5.74 -11.96 21.93
C SER A 210 6.57 -12.85 21.01
N TYR A 211 5.93 -13.66 20.17
CA TYR A 211 6.61 -14.44 19.15
C TYR A 211 7.33 -13.55 18.14
N VAL A 212 6.66 -12.50 17.63
CA VAL A 212 7.23 -11.57 16.65
C VAL A 212 8.43 -10.83 17.22
N ASN A 213 8.37 -10.41 18.48
CA ASN A 213 9.48 -9.73 19.15
C ASN A 213 10.72 -10.63 19.33
N GLY A 214 10.58 -11.96 19.26
CA GLY A 214 11.67 -12.92 19.28
C GLY A 214 12.31 -13.20 17.93
N ILE A 215 11.84 -12.61 16.84
CA ILE A 215 12.42 -12.78 15.50
C ILE A 215 13.65 -11.87 15.37
N GLU A 216 14.83 -12.45 15.13
CA GLU A 216 16.09 -11.72 15.02
C GLU A 216 16.24 -10.98 13.68
N ASP A 217 15.71 -11.54 12.58
CA ASP A 217 15.74 -10.90 11.27
C ASP A 217 14.72 -9.77 11.20
N GLU A 218 15.17 -8.53 11.14
CA GLU A 218 14.31 -7.34 11.11
C GLU A 218 13.27 -7.36 9.97
N ARG A 219 13.64 -7.85 8.80
CA ARG A 219 12.71 -7.95 7.68
C ARG A 219 11.63 -8.99 7.94
N GLY A 220 12.04 -10.13 8.49
CA GLY A 220 11.12 -11.19 8.93
C GLY A 220 10.20 -10.68 10.04
N GLN A 221 10.77 -9.97 11.02
CA GLN A 221 10.01 -9.36 12.12
C GLN A 221 8.97 -8.38 11.62
N ARG A 222 9.34 -7.46 10.71
CA ARG A 222 8.39 -6.51 10.11
C ARG A 222 7.27 -7.23 9.35
N THR A 223 7.60 -8.24 8.56
CA THR A 223 6.59 -9.03 7.85
C THR A 223 5.65 -9.76 8.80
N ALA A 224 6.18 -10.30 9.88
CA ALA A 224 5.41 -11.00 10.91
C ALA A 224 4.51 -10.05 11.71
N ALA A 225 5.03 -8.87 12.08
CA ALA A 225 4.28 -7.82 12.78
C ALA A 225 3.04 -7.35 11.98
N TYR A 226 3.16 -7.26 10.66
CA TYR A 226 2.01 -6.98 9.79
C TYR A 226 0.86 -8.00 9.97
N GLY A 227 1.20 -9.27 10.14
CA GLY A 227 0.21 -10.31 10.44
C GLY A 227 -0.49 -10.07 11.78
N VAL A 228 0.28 -9.72 12.82
CA VAL A 228 -0.28 -9.41 14.15
C VAL A 228 -1.20 -8.21 14.09
N VAL A 229 -0.78 -7.09 13.46
CA VAL A 229 -1.62 -5.89 13.29
C VAL A 229 -2.95 -6.25 12.64
N ARG A 230 -2.93 -7.00 11.54
CA ARG A 230 -4.16 -7.43 10.85
C ARG A 230 -5.06 -8.32 11.71
N GLY A 231 -4.48 -9.16 12.53
CA GLY A 231 -5.25 -10.01 13.46
C GLY A 231 -5.91 -9.21 14.57
N LEU A 232 -5.18 -8.26 15.16
CA LEU A 232 -5.68 -7.38 16.21
C LEU A 232 -6.78 -6.45 15.71
N MET A 233 -6.71 -5.98 14.47
CA MET A 233 -7.76 -5.16 13.86
C MET A 233 -9.13 -5.84 13.84
N VAL A 234 -9.18 -7.18 13.80
CA VAL A 234 -10.45 -7.94 13.91
C VAL A 234 -11.12 -7.74 15.28
N ASN A 235 -10.30 -7.53 16.33
CA ASN A 235 -10.78 -7.29 17.69
C ASN A 235 -11.10 -5.81 17.95
N GLY A 236 -10.45 -4.92 17.18
CA GLY A 236 -10.64 -3.47 17.23
C GLY A 236 -9.40 -2.71 16.85
N VAL A 237 -9.60 -1.53 16.27
CA VAL A 237 -8.50 -0.63 15.84
C VAL A 237 -7.60 -0.24 17.01
N ASP A 238 -8.19 -0.02 18.20
CA ASP A 238 -7.44 0.38 19.40
C ASP A 238 -6.43 -0.67 19.86
N GLU A 239 -6.76 -1.97 19.75
CA GLU A 239 -5.82 -3.06 20.08
C GLU A 239 -4.64 -3.07 19.11
N ALA A 240 -4.90 -2.90 17.81
CA ALA A 240 -3.85 -2.82 16.80
C ALA A 240 -2.96 -1.60 17.00
N MET A 241 -3.54 -0.43 17.28
CA MET A 241 -2.80 0.80 17.59
C MET A 241 -1.94 0.65 18.85
N GLY A 242 -2.49 0.06 19.92
CA GLY A 242 -1.74 -0.23 21.14
C GLY A 242 -0.52 -1.11 20.90
N TYR A 243 -0.64 -2.13 20.06
CA TYR A 243 0.49 -2.96 19.66
C TYR A 243 1.53 -2.16 18.88
N ILE A 244 1.13 -1.36 17.88
CA ILE A 244 2.03 -0.53 17.08
C ILE A 244 2.78 0.47 17.98
N ALA A 245 2.07 1.13 18.92
CA ALA A 245 2.69 2.06 19.87
C ALA A 245 3.74 1.38 20.78
N SER A 246 3.58 0.10 21.07
CA SER A 246 4.52 -0.67 21.89
C SER A 246 5.78 -1.12 21.15
N MET A 247 5.81 -0.99 19.82
CA MET A 247 6.98 -1.39 19.02
C MET A 247 8.16 -0.45 19.25
N PRO A 248 9.39 -0.97 19.33
CA PRO A 248 10.56 -0.12 19.37
C PRO A 248 10.64 0.71 18.08
N LYS A 249 10.97 1.98 18.21
CA LYS A 249 11.36 2.82 17.08
C LYS A 249 12.75 2.36 16.65
N GLY A 250 12.86 1.44 15.71
CA GLY A 250 14.12 0.95 15.19
C GLY A 250 15.02 2.05 14.62
N GLU A 251 16.15 1.67 14.03
CA GLU A 251 17.06 2.61 13.33
C GLU A 251 16.37 3.36 12.18
N ASP A 252 15.21 2.87 11.73
CA ASP A 252 14.38 3.48 10.69
C ASP A 252 13.49 4.66 11.17
N GLY A 253 13.65 5.10 12.45
CA GLY A 253 12.95 6.27 12.97
C GLY A 253 11.42 6.16 12.99
N GLY A 254 10.88 4.94 13.13
CA GLY A 254 9.42 4.73 13.21
C GLY A 254 8.72 4.53 11.85
N ARG A 255 9.47 4.33 10.76
CA ARG A 255 8.89 4.04 9.44
C ARG A 255 7.98 2.80 9.45
N ALA A 256 8.36 1.78 10.24
CA ALA A 256 7.54 0.58 10.39
C ALA A 256 6.19 0.90 11.04
N GLN A 257 6.18 1.71 12.10
CA GLN A 257 4.94 2.17 12.75
C GLN A 257 4.06 2.95 11.78
N SER A 258 4.64 3.92 11.04
CA SER A 258 3.91 4.69 10.02
C SER A 258 3.31 3.77 8.94
N PHE A 259 4.02 2.73 8.51
CA PHE A 259 3.51 1.75 7.55
C PHE A 259 2.30 0.97 8.10
N TYR A 260 2.34 0.53 9.36
CA TYR A 260 1.20 -0.19 9.96
C TYR A 260 0.01 0.74 10.18
N MET A 261 0.25 1.99 10.59
CA MET A 261 -0.82 2.99 10.71
C MET A 261 -1.47 3.31 9.35
N SER A 262 -0.69 3.36 8.27
CA SER A 262 -1.25 3.49 6.92
C SER A 262 -2.08 2.28 6.49
N THR A 263 -1.78 1.09 7.02
CA THR A 263 -2.59 -0.11 6.81
C THR A 263 -3.94 0.01 7.51
N ILE A 264 -3.96 0.44 8.78
CA ILE A 264 -5.22 0.70 9.50
C ILE A 264 -6.03 1.77 8.78
N ALA A 265 -5.38 2.88 8.36
CA ALA A 265 -6.04 3.94 7.60
C ALA A 265 -6.70 3.42 6.33
N SER A 266 -6.09 2.42 5.65
CA SER A 266 -6.67 1.82 4.45
C SER A 266 -7.95 1.03 4.74
N GLU A 267 -8.07 0.37 5.87
CA GLU A 267 -9.31 -0.30 6.31
C GLU A 267 -10.36 0.75 6.71
N MET A 268 -9.96 1.81 7.42
CA MET A 268 -10.89 2.90 7.77
C MET A 268 -11.46 3.60 6.52
N LEU A 269 -10.68 3.68 5.44
CA LEU A 269 -11.12 4.21 4.15
C LEU A 269 -12.18 3.32 3.46
N GLU A 270 -12.27 2.04 3.79
CA GLU A 270 -13.36 1.18 3.31
C GLU A 270 -14.72 1.57 3.93
N GLU A 271 -14.71 2.18 5.12
CA GLU A 271 -15.91 2.75 5.76
C GLU A 271 -16.28 4.14 5.18
N GLY A 272 -15.37 4.75 4.42
CA GLY A 272 -15.53 6.02 3.75
C GLY A 272 -14.51 7.08 4.20
N ILE A 273 -14.28 8.07 3.32
CA ILE A 273 -13.27 9.11 3.53
C ILE A 273 -13.52 9.94 4.80
N ASP A 274 -14.80 10.25 5.09
CA ASP A 274 -15.17 11.05 6.27
C ASP A 274 -14.96 10.26 7.56
N ALA A 275 -15.23 8.96 7.56
CA ALA A 275 -14.96 8.08 8.70
C ALA A 275 -13.46 8.02 8.96
N ALA A 276 -12.64 7.85 7.93
CA ALA A 276 -11.19 7.84 8.03
C ALA A 276 -10.62 9.18 8.54
N LYS A 277 -11.12 10.32 8.03
CA LYS A 277 -10.74 11.66 8.53
C LYS A 277 -11.07 11.84 10.01
N ASN A 278 -12.29 11.50 10.42
CA ASN A 278 -12.70 11.58 11.82
C ASN A 278 -11.87 10.65 12.73
N TRP A 279 -11.48 9.47 12.24
CA TRP A 279 -10.61 8.58 13.00
C TRP A 279 -9.21 9.18 13.20
N VAL A 280 -8.63 9.81 12.18
CA VAL A 280 -7.32 10.51 12.29
C VAL A 280 -7.36 11.55 13.42
N ASP A 281 -8.48 12.27 13.60
CA ASP A 281 -8.66 13.25 14.68
C ASP A 281 -8.58 12.62 16.09
N THR A 282 -8.88 11.33 16.21
CA THR A 282 -8.81 10.61 17.51
C THR A 282 -7.38 10.21 17.87
N ILE A 283 -6.43 10.24 16.92
CA ILE A 283 -5.04 9.82 17.15
C ILE A 283 -4.27 10.96 17.82
N THR A 284 -3.90 10.76 19.07
CA THR A 284 -3.19 11.75 19.87
C THR A 284 -1.67 11.58 19.86
N ASP A 285 -1.17 10.37 19.53
CA ASP A 285 0.26 10.10 19.43
C ASP A 285 0.78 10.59 18.06
N PRO A 286 1.67 11.60 18.01
CA PRO A 286 2.16 12.16 16.76
C PRO A 286 2.94 11.16 15.91
N ASP A 287 3.66 10.22 16.53
CA ASP A 287 4.42 9.19 15.83
C ASP A 287 3.50 8.22 15.06
N LEU A 288 2.31 7.96 15.58
CA LEU A 288 1.32 7.11 14.93
C LEU A 288 0.47 7.88 13.92
N LYS A 289 0.18 9.14 14.20
CA LYS A 289 -0.71 9.98 13.39
C LYS A 289 -0.20 10.18 11.97
N GLY A 290 1.10 10.38 11.79
CA GLY A 290 1.69 10.73 10.50
C GLY A 290 1.42 9.73 9.38
N GLY A 291 1.51 8.44 9.67
CA GLY A 291 1.21 7.38 8.68
C GLY A 291 -0.26 7.32 8.28
N ALA A 292 -1.15 7.50 9.25
CA ALA A 292 -2.59 7.56 9.03
C ALA A 292 -2.99 8.80 8.23
N LEU A 293 -2.50 9.97 8.64
CA LEU A 293 -2.76 11.26 7.99
C LEU A 293 -2.33 11.23 6.51
N THR A 294 -1.10 10.76 6.25
CA THR A 294 -0.58 10.65 4.88
C THR A 294 -1.46 9.74 4.02
N ARG A 295 -1.85 8.58 4.53
CA ARG A 295 -2.65 7.62 3.77
C ARG A 295 -4.06 8.14 3.47
N VAL A 296 -4.69 8.83 4.42
CA VAL A 296 -5.99 9.45 4.22
C VAL A 296 -5.89 10.63 3.25
N ALA A 297 -4.83 11.46 3.36
CA ALA A 297 -4.55 12.54 2.41
C ALA A 297 -4.41 12.01 0.98
N GLU A 298 -3.64 10.95 0.75
CA GLU A 298 -3.52 10.29 -0.57
C GLU A 298 -4.87 9.83 -1.15
N SER A 299 -5.80 9.42 -0.29
CA SER A 299 -7.14 9.06 -0.75
C SER A 299 -7.98 10.30 -1.06
N ALA A 300 -7.91 11.31 -0.20
CA ALA A 300 -8.61 12.58 -0.39
C ALA A 300 -8.17 13.30 -1.68
N ILE A 301 -6.89 13.33 -1.98
CA ILE A 301 -6.31 13.88 -3.21
C ILE A 301 -6.94 13.23 -4.47
N ARG A 302 -7.11 11.91 -4.46
CA ARG A 302 -7.72 11.21 -5.61
C ARG A 302 -9.21 11.49 -5.79
N ASP A 303 -9.89 11.86 -4.72
CA ASP A 303 -11.31 12.19 -4.72
C ASP A 303 -11.53 13.66 -5.10
N ASP A 304 -10.93 14.58 -4.36
CA ASP A 304 -10.95 16.02 -4.60
C ASP A 304 -9.73 16.71 -3.97
N LEU A 305 -8.81 17.19 -4.80
CA LEU A 305 -7.58 17.86 -4.37
C LEU A 305 -7.87 19.10 -3.50
N SER A 306 -8.87 19.91 -3.84
CA SER A 306 -9.20 21.11 -3.07
C SER A 306 -9.63 20.77 -1.65
N SER A 307 -10.46 19.75 -1.49
CA SER A 307 -10.89 19.25 -0.19
C SER A 307 -9.73 18.62 0.60
N ALA A 308 -8.76 17.99 -0.09
CA ALA A 308 -7.55 17.45 0.53
C ALA A 308 -6.65 18.58 1.06
N VAL A 309 -6.46 19.65 0.28
CA VAL A 309 -5.71 20.85 0.69
C VAL A 309 -6.31 21.46 1.96
N GLU A 310 -7.63 21.70 1.96
CA GLU A 310 -8.33 22.27 3.12
C GLU A 310 -8.17 21.39 4.37
N TRP A 311 -8.30 20.09 4.21
CA TRP A 311 -8.20 19.15 5.32
C TRP A 311 -6.77 19.06 5.86
N VAL A 312 -5.74 18.90 5.01
CA VAL A 312 -4.34 18.79 5.43
C VAL A 312 -3.85 20.08 6.06
N THR A 313 -4.32 21.24 5.60
CA THR A 313 -3.96 22.55 6.17
C THR A 313 -4.28 22.64 7.67
N GLN A 314 -5.32 21.94 8.14
CA GLN A 314 -5.69 21.94 9.57
C GLN A 314 -4.61 21.31 10.47
N TYR A 315 -3.80 20.42 9.90
CA TYR A 315 -2.73 19.71 10.61
C TYR A 315 -1.33 20.29 10.34
N ALA A 316 -1.20 21.26 9.45
CA ALA A 316 0.10 21.76 9.00
C ALA A 316 1.03 22.26 10.13
N GLY A 317 0.48 22.58 11.31
CA GLY A 317 1.25 22.91 12.51
C GLY A 317 1.74 21.71 13.33
N GLU A 318 1.37 20.49 12.95
CA GLU A 318 1.78 19.25 13.62
C GLU A 318 3.00 18.66 12.90
N GLU A 319 4.00 18.21 13.65
CA GLU A 319 5.18 17.52 13.10
C GLU A 319 4.79 16.28 12.28
N SER A 320 3.70 15.63 12.66
CA SER A 320 3.15 14.46 11.94
C SER A 320 2.62 14.77 10.54
N ALA A 321 2.37 16.04 10.20
CA ALA A 321 1.71 16.42 8.95
C ALA A 321 2.68 16.56 7.76
N GLY A 322 3.99 16.66 7.96
CA GLY A 322 4.96 16.96 6.91
C GLY A 322 4.73 16.13 5.62
N ARG A 323 4.67 14.80 5.73
CA ARG A 323 4.44 13.94 4.56
C ARG A 323 3.09 14.16 3.87
N ALA A 324 2.04 14.49 4.61
CA ALA A 324 0.74 14.78 4.02
C ALA A 324 0.77 16.12 3.28
N VAL A 325 1.48 17.12 3.83
CA VAL A 325 1.73 18.40 3.18
C VAL A 325 2.53 18.20 1.89
N SER A 326 3.64 17.43 1.93
CA SER A 326 4.43 17.07 0.75
C SER A 326 3.56 16.42 -0.33
N ARG A 327 2.72 15.45 0.04
CA ARG A 327 1.85 14.76 -0.94
C ARG A 327 0.85 15.69 -1.61
N VAL A 328 0.23 16.59 -0.84
CA VAL A 328 -0.70 17.59 -1.39
C VAL A 328 0.06 18.58 -2.28
N ALA A 329 1.21 19.08 -1.83
CA ALA A 329 2.02 20.03 -2.57
C ALA A 329 2.50 19.45 -3.89
N SER A 330 3.03 18.22 -3.89
CA SER A 330 3.54 17.52 -5.07
C SER A 330 2.45 17.32 -6.12
N GLU A 331 1.28 16.80 -5.71
CA GLU A 331 0.17 16.55 -6.64
C GLU A 331 -0.40 17.85 -7.23
N TRP A 332 -0.53 18.89 -6.39
CA TRP A 332 -1.02 20.19 -6.86
C TRP A 332 -0.02 20.89 -7.76
N ALA A 333 1.28 20.76 -7.49
CA ALA A 333 2.34 21.37 -8.30
C ALA A 333 2.45 20.77 -9.72
N GLU A 334 1.89 19.57 -9.96
CA GLU A 334 1.79 19.04 -11.33
C GLU A 334 0.96 19.96 -12.24
N ASP A 335 -0.06 20.63 -11.68
CA ASP A 335 -0.95 21.51 -12.41
C ASP A 335 -0.58 23.00 -12.27
N ASP A 336 -0.30 23.45 -11.03
CA ASP A 336 -0.03 24.86 -10.71
C ASP A 336 0.96 25.03 -9.55
N PRO A 337 2.27 25.02 -9.82
CA PRO A 337 3.27 25.19 -8.77
C PRO A 337 3.21 26.56 -8.09
N GLN A 338 2.77 27.62 -8.77
CA GLN A 338 2.66 28.93 -8.17
C GLN A 338 1.49 29.04 -7.18
N ALA A 339 0.39 28.32 -7.44
CA ALA A 339 -0.70 28.21 -6.48
C ALA A 339 -0.25 27.50 -5.21
N VAL A 340 0.60 26.46 -5.33
CA VAL A 340 1.21 25.78 -4.16
C VAL A 340 2.03 26.77 -3.33
N LEU A 341 2.87 27.62 -3.95
CA LEU A 341 3.65 28.62 -3.22
C LEU A 341 2.75 29.61 -2.47
N THR A 342 1.65 30.02 -3.11
CA THR A 342 0.68 30.92 -2.45
C THR A 342 0.03 30.25 -1.23
N TRP A 343 -0.30 28.97 -1.32
CA TRP A 343 -0.80 28.19 -0.19
C TRP A 343 0.28 28.03 0.89
N ALA A 344 1.51 27.67 0.51
CA ALA A 344 2.63 27.49 1.39
C ALA A 344 2.92 28.73 2.25
N ASP A 345 2.75 29.95 1.68
CA ASP A 345 2.90 31.20 2.42
C ASP A 345 1.92 31.34 3.60
N SER A 346 0.81 30.64 3.58
CA SER A 346 -0.17 30.59 4.65
C SER A 346 0.15 29.56 5.74
N LEU A 347 1.11 28.66 5.50
CA LEU A 347 1.45 27.55 6.39
C LEU A 347 2.47 27.95 7.46
N PRO A 348 2.54 27.21 8.59
CA PRO A 348 3.66 27.28 9.54
C PRO A 348 5.00 26.97 8.86
N ASP A 349 6.11 27.43 9.48
CA ASP A 349 7.42 27.46 8.84
C ASP A 349 7.88 26.09 8.29
N SER A 350 7.80 25.01 9.07
CA SER A 350 8.23 23.68 8.61
C SER A 350 7.37 23.15 7.45
N ALA A 351 6.06 23.31 7.53
CA ALA A 351 5.15 22.91 6.45
C ALA A 351 5.31 23.78 5.19
N ARG A 352 5.66 25.06 5.38
CA ARG A 352 6.00 25.96 4.28
C ARG A 352 7.26 25.50 3.54
N GLU A 353 8.32 25.13 4.28
CA GLU A 353 9.57 24.64 3.72
C GLU A 353 9.33 23.38 2.87
N GLU A 354 8.59 22.40 3.39
CA GLU A 354 8.17 21.20 2.67
C GLU A 354 7.39 21.52 1.38
N ALA A 355 6.38 22.38 1.48
CA ALA A 355 5.54 22.71 0.32
C ALA A 355 6.34 23.47 -0.75
N TYR A 356 7.28 24.34 -0.36
CA TYR A 356 8.19 25.01 -1.28
C TYR A 356 9.11 24.02 -2.00
N GLY A 357 9.71 23.09 -1.26
CA GLY A 357 10.55 22.04 -1.84
C GLY A 357 9.82 21.25 -2.93
N GLU A 358 8.66 20.68 -2.61
CA GLU A 358 7.85 19.90 -3.55
C GLU A 358 7.42 20.71 -4.78
N ALA A 359 6.99 21.97 -4.56
CA ALA A 359 6.61 22.85 -5.65
C ALA A 359 7.78 23.09 -6.62
N PHE A 360 9.00 23.32 -6.10
CA PHE A 360 10.17 23.56 -6.92
C PHE A 360 10.74 22.29 -7.55
N GLU A 361 10.62 21.13 -6.92
CA GLU A 361 10.98 19.86 -7.56
C GLU A 361 10.15 19.66 -8.84
N GLU A 362 8.83 19.83 -8.75
CA GLU A 362 7.94 19.63 -9.89
C GLU A 362 8.07 20.77 -10.91
N TRP A 363 8.11 22.03 -10.48
CA TRP A 363 8.27 23.16 -11.38
C TRP A 363 9.58 23.08 -12.18
N THR A 364 10.68 22.65 -11.55
CA THR A 364 11.98 22.46 -12.23
C THR A 364 11.91 21.39 -13.30
N ARG A 365 11.14 20.33 -13.07
CA ARG A 365 10.92 19.29 -14.08
C ARG A 365 10.16 19.82 -15.30
N GLN A 366 9.17 20.69 -15.07
CA GLN A 366 8.31 21.27 -16.09
C GLN A 366 9.00 22.42 -16.82
N ASP A 367 9.51 23.42 -16.09
CA ASP A 367 10.15 24.63 -16.61
C ASP A 367 11.22 25.15 -15.64
N ALA A 368 12.43 24.59 -15.77
CA ALA A 368 13.57 25.01 -14.95
C ALA A 368 13.95 26.48 -15.13
N THR A 369 13.65 27.08 -16.29
CA THR A 369 13.95 28.49 -16.55
C THR A 369 13.04 29.38 -15.71
N ALA A 370 11.74 29.15 -15.76
CA ALA A 370 10.78 29.93 -14.98
C ALA A 370 10.99 29.74 -13.45
N ALA A 371 11.26 28.49 -13.00
CA ALA A 371 11.58 28.21 -11.61
C ALA A 371 12.83 28.97 -11.14
N GLY A 372 13.92 28.97 -11.93
CA GLY A 372 15.14 29.69 -11.63
C GLY A 372 14.98 31.22 -11.62
N GLU A 373 14.17 31.77 -12.55
CA GLU A 373 13.82 33.19 -12.55
C GLU A 373 13.08 33.61 -11.29
N PHE A 374 12.16 32.76 -10.81
CA PHE A 374 11.44 32.99 -9.57
C PHE A 374 12.39 32.97 -8.36
N LEU A 375 13.25 31.95 -8.23
CA LEU A 375 14.24 31.81 -7.15
C LEU A 375 15.20 33.00 -7.08
N THR A 376 15.57 33.58 -8.22
CA THR A 376 16.46 34.73 -8.28
C THR A 376 15.87 35.94 -7.55
N ASN A 377 14.54 36.07 -7.52
CA ASN A 377 13.83 37.17 -6.92
C ASN A 377 13.40 36.91 -5.45
N MET A 378 13.55 35.67 -4.97
CA MET A 378 13.24 35.31 -3.58
C MET A 378 14.28 35.87 -2.62
N GLN A 379 13.80 36.40 -1.47
CA GLN A 379 14.69 36.77 -0.37
C GLN A 379 15.22 35.53 0.34
N PRO A 380 16.45 35.59 0.89
CA PRO A 380 16.98 34.47 1.68
C PRO A 380 16.05 34.13 2.85
N SER A 381 15.69 32.84 2.94
CA SER A 381 14.82 32.27 3.97
C SER A 381 14.97 30.74 3.98
N PRO A 382 14.60 30.05 5.05
CA PRO A 382 14.59 28.59 5.06
C PRO A 382 13.75 27.98 3.91
N ALA A 383 12.58 28.55 3.61
CA ALA A 383 11.77 28.11 2.47
C ALA A 383 12.47 28.30 1.12
N ARG A 384 13.25 29.39 0.94
CA ARG A 384 14.09 29.55 -0.25
C ARG A 384 15.20 28.51 -0.30
N ASP A 385 15.82 28.22 0.83
CA ASP A 385 16.89 27.22 0.88
C ASP A 385 16.36 25.82 0.50
N SER A 386 15.19 25.41 1.00
CA SER A 386 14.50 24.19 0.61
C SER A 386 14.15 24.19 -0.89
N ALA A 387 13.61 25.29 -1.41
CA ALA A 387 13.32 25.44 -2.83
C ALA A 387 14.57 25.32 -3.72
N VAL A 388 15.70 25.91 -3.30
CA VAL A 388 16.98 25.82 -4.03
C VAL A 388 17.56 24.41 -3.96
N GLU A 389 17.39 23.70 -2.85
CA GLU A 389 17.82 22.31 -2.69
C GLU A 389 17.17 21.42 -3.74
N GLU A 390 15.84 21.45 -3.82
CA GLU A 390 15.10 20.63 -4.79
C GLU A 390 15.32 21.08 -6.23
N PHE A 391 15.40 22.40 -6.45
CA PHE A 391 15.75 22.94 -7.78
C PHE A 391 17.11 22.43 -8.25
N ALA A 392 18.15 22.56 -7.41
CA ALA A 392 19.51 22.16 -7.76
C ALA A 392 19.63 20.63 -7.95
N THR A 393 19.04 19.85 -7.06
CA THR A 393 19.06 18.38 -7.13
C THR A 393 18.37 17.87 -8.41
N THR A 394 17.23 18.47 -8.75
CA THR A 394 16.49 18.13 -9.98
C THR A 394 17.24 18.58 -11.24
N LEU A 395 17.81 19.79 -11.23
CA LEU A 395 18.57 20.36 -12.34
C LEU A 395 19.88 19.58 -12.62
N ALA A 396 20.49 19.00 -11.58
CA ALA A 396 21.77 18.30 -11.66
C ALA A 396 21.82 17.17 -12.71
N ARG A 397 20.67 16.62 -13.07
CA ARG A 397 20.57 15.58 -14.10
C ARG A 397 20.86 16.09 -15.51
N LYS A 398 20.61 17.38 -15.77
CA LYS A 398 20.78 18.02 -17.09
C LYS A 398 21.93 19.01 -17.10
N GLU A 399 22.07 19.80 -16.03
CA GLU A 399 22.97 20.93 -15.93
C GLU A 399 23.73 20.93 -14.59
N PRO A 400 24.64 19.96 -14.34
CA PRO A 400 25.26 19.80 -13.03
C PRO A 400 26.08 21.01 -12.58
N THR A 401 26.74 21.71 -13.50
CA THR A 401 27.52 22.93 -13.17
C THR A 401 26.63 24.08 -12.75
N THR A 402 25.49 24.26 -13.40
CA THR A 402 24.47 25.26 -13.01
C THR A 402 23.84 24.87 -11.67
N ALA A 403 23.58 23.60 -11.43
CA ALA A 403 23.05 23.08 -10.18
C ALA A 403 24.00 23.35 -9.00
N ILE A 404 25.31 23.17 -9.16
CA ILE A 404 26.32 23.54 -8.17
C ILE A 404 26.25 25.03 -7.83
N GLN A 405 26.16 25.90 -8.83
CA GLN A 405 26.09 27.35 -8.59
C GLN A 405 24.84 27.73 -7.79
N TRP A 406 23.71 27.06 -8.04
CA TRP A 406 22.50 27.27 -7.24
C TRP A 406 22.66 26.74 -5.81
N ALA A 407 23.17 25.54 -5.63
CA ALA A 407 23.41 24.95 -4.31
C ALA A 407 24.35 25.83 -3.43
N GLU A 408 25.34 26.50 -4.03
CA GLU A 408 26.20 27.45 -3.35
C GLU A 408 25.46 28.68 -2.79
N THR A 409 24.25 28.97 -3.27
CA THR A 409 23.40 30.08 -2.78
C THR A 409 22.56 29.77 -1.55
N ILE A 410 22.51 28.53 -1.10
CA ILE A 410 21.83 28.10 0.11
C ILE A 410 22.48 28.78 1.31
N ALA A 411 21.70 29.42 2.17
CA ALA A 411 22.22 30.19 3.30
C ALA A 411 22.61 29.28 4.47
N ASP A 412 21.83 28.23 4.75
CA ASP A 412 22.17 27.25 5.76
C ASP A 412 23.40 26.42 5.34
N GLN A 413 24.39 26.33 6.23
CA GLN A 413 25.66 25.67 5.90
C GLN A 413 25.52 24.16 5.78
N GLU A 414 24.68 23.53 6.58
CA GLU A 414 24.48 22.08 6.60
C GLU A 414 23.73 21.65 5.34
N SER A 415 22.59 22.27 5.05
CA SER A 415 21.80 22.05 3.84
C SER A 415 22.62 22.29 2.57
N ARG A 416 23.39 23.38 2.54
CA ARG A 416 24.31 23.67 1.41
C ARG A 416 25.32 22.55 1.20
N THR A 417 25.95 22.04 2.26
CA THR A 417 26.94 20.96 2.17
C THR A 417 26.29 19.66 1.69
N GLN A 418 25.11 19.35 2.18
CA GLN A 418 24.36 18.17 1.77
C GLN A 418 23.96 18.26 0.31
N THR A 419 23.34 19.36 -0.11
CA THR A 419 22.92 19.58 -1.51
C THR A 419 24.11 19.56 -2.47
N LEU A 420 25.22 20.22 -2.16
CA LEU A 420 26.45 20.16 -2.95
C LEU A 420 26.98 18.73 -3.08
N THR A 421 26.91 17.95 -1.98
CA THR A 421 27.35 16.54 -1.99
C THR A 421 26.46 15.70 -2.90
N GLU A 422 25.16 15.90 -2.86
CA GLU A 422 24.21 15.17 -3.70
C GLU A 422 24.34 15.54 -5.19
N VAL A 423 24.36 16.83 -5.50
CA VAL A 423 24.55 17.32 -6.86
C VAL A 423 25.89 16.84 -7.43
N ALA A 424 26.98 16.95 -6.66
CA ALA A 424 28.30 16.49 -7.08
C ALA A 424 28.33 14.96 -7.28
N ARG A 425 27.64 14.19 -6.45
CA ARG A 425 27.52 12.74 -6.61
C ARG A 425 26.80 12.38 -7.92
N ASN A 426 25.69 13.05 -8.23
CA ASN A 426 24.99 12.87 -9.48
C ASN A 426 25.87 13.23 -10.69
N TRP A 427 26.64 14.32 -10.58
CA TRP A 427 27.60 14.74 -11.61
C TRP A 427 28.74 13.74 -11.76
N TYR A 428 29.31 13.22 -10.67
CA TYR A 428 30.39 12.24 -10.68
C TYR A 428 30.04 10.96 -11.45
N PHE A 429 28.77 10.52 -11.37
CA PHE A 429 28.30 9.38 -12.14
C PHE A 429 28.03 9.70 -13.63
N GLN A 430 27.88 10.96 -13.99
CA GLN A 430 27.70 11.40 -15.39
C GLN A 430 29.02 11.72 -16.07
N ASP A 431 29.87 12.50 -15.39
CA ASP A 431 31.21 12.93 -15.86
C ASP A 431 32.18 12.94 -14.66
N GLN A 432 32.79 11.79 -14.43
CA GLN A 432 33.72 11.59 -13.32
C GLN A 432 34.93 12.58 -13.41
N ALA A 433 35.45 12.85 -14.62
CA ALA A 433 36.62 13.68 -14.77
C ALA A 433 36.33 15.14 -14.39
N ALA A 434 35.23 15.69 -14.89
CA ALA A 434 34.81 17.05 -14.59
C ALA A 434 34.44 17.22 -13.10
N ALA A 435 33.68 16.28 -12.53
CA ALA A 435 33.31 16.31 -11.12
C ALA A 435 34.56 16.20 -10.22
N THR A 436 35.51 15.32 -10.51
CA THR A 436 36.76 15.19 -9.75
C THR A 436 37.54 16.50 -9.75
N THR A 437 37.67 17.16 -10.91
CA THR A 437 38.36 18.45 -11.03
C THR A 437 37.68 19.53 -10.16
N TRP A 438 36.35 19.55 -10.13
CA TRP A 438 35.61 20.48 -9.25
C TRP A 438 35.82 20.13 -7.77
N LEU A 439 35.77 18.84 -7.40
CA LEU A 439 35.94 18.39 -6.00
C LEU A 439 37.29 18.84 -5.41
N GLU A 440 38.38 18.89 -6.21
CA GLU A 440 39.69 19.35 -5.74
C GLU A 440 39.70 20.80 -5.26
N THR A 441 38.73 21.62 -5.68
CA THR A 441 38.61 23.04 -5.33
C THR A 441 37.33 23.41 -4.61
N SER A 442 36.42 22.44 -4.41
CA SER A 442 35.08 22.66 -3.87
C SER A 442 35.06 23.13 -2.40
N GLY A 443 36.09 22.77 -1.63
CA GLY A 443 36.12 23.03 -0.19
C GLY A 443 35.17 22.16 0.63
N LEU A 444 34.58 21.13 0.03
CA LEU A 444 33.73 20.18 0.75
C LEU A 444 34.53 19.41 1.82
N PRO A 445 33.90 19.03 2.93
CA PRO A 445 34.49 18.15 3.94
C PRO A 445 34.98 16.83 3.32
N GLU A 446 36.06 16.25 3.88
CA GLU A 446 36.62 14.99 3.38
C GLU A 446 35.59 13.84 3.36
N GLU A 447 34.67 13.79 4.32
CA GLU A 447 33.59 12.82 4.36
C GLU A 447 32.59 12.99 3.20
N SER A 448 32.25 14.24 2.85
CA SER A 448 31.41 14.55 1.69
C SER A 448 32.10 14.14 0.38
N VAL A 449 33.40 14.42 0.23
CA VAL A 449 34.17 13.97 -0.94
C VAL A 449 34.18 12.45 -1.04
N LYS A 450 34.35 11.74 0.08
CA LYS A 450 34.25 10.27 0.11
C LYS A 450 32.85 9.79 -0.29
N ALA A 451 31.80 10.47 0.20
CA ALA A 451 30.42 10.13 -0.12
C ALA A 451 30.13 10.33 -1.63
N VAL A 452 30.67 11.37 -2.27
CA VAL A 452 30.56 11.61 -3.72
C VAL A 452 31.24 10.51 -4.52
N THR A 453 32.45 10.12 -4.12
CA THR A 453 33.32 9.20 -4.89
C THR A 453 33.09 7.73 -4.55
N ALA A 454 32.29 7.41 -3.51
CA ALA A 454 31.96 6.05 -3.13
C ALA A 454 31.35 5.29 -4.32
N GLU A 455 31.84 4.10 -4.58
CA GLU A 455 31.22 3.21 -5.58
C GLU A 455 29.74 3.04 -5.24
N ARG A 456 28.89 3.15 -6.26
CA ARG A 456 27.47 2.88 -6.12
C ARG A 456 27.35 1.39 -5.80
N GLU A 457 27.27 1.03 -4.54
CA GLU A 457 26.87 -0.32 -4.18
C GLU A 457 25.63 -0.64 -5.00
N ARG A 458 25.69 -1.70 -5.80
CA ARG A 458 24.57 -2.16 -6.62
C ARG A 458 23.45 -2.59 -5.70
N TRP A 459 22.73 -1.63 -5.17
CA TRP A 459 21.44 -1.86 -4.54
C TRP A 459 20.48 -2.31 -5.63
N GLY A 460 20.44 -3.64 -5.78
CA GLY A 460 19.39 -4.26 -6.56
C GLY A 460 18.05 -3.95 -5.96
N GLY A 461 17.32 -3.05 -6.58
CA GLY A 461 15.88 -3.04 -6.65
C GLY A 461 15.12 -2.43 -5.49
N GLY A 462 14.38 -1.39 -5.77
CA GLY A 462 13.15 -1.02 -5.10
C GLY A 462 13.12 0.38 -4.52
N GLY A 463 13.34 1.40 -5.32
CA GLY A 463 12.83 2.73 -5.02
C GLY A 463 11.33 2.80 -5.38
N PRO A 464 10.48 3.49 -4.60
CA PRO A 464 9.11 3.78 -4.98
C PRO A 464 9.10 4.91 -6.02
N GLY A 465 9.15 4.52 -7.27
CA GLY A 465 9.18 5.43 -8.42
C GLY A 465 8.84 4.66 -9.69
N GLY A 466 7.73 3.92 -9.66
CA GLY A 466 7.19 3.22 -10.81
C GLY A 466 6.55 4.18 -11.79
N GLY A 467 7.33 4.72 -12.74
CA GLY A 467 6.81 5.40 -13.91
C GLY A 467 5.79 4.52 -14.62
N ARG A 468 4.54 4.95 -14.66
CA ARG A 468 3.50 4.38 -15.53
C ARG A 468 3.90 4.62 -16.97
N GLY A 469 4.49 3.61 -17.62
CA GLY A 469 4.62 3.55 -19.05
C GLY A 469 3.23 3.64 -19.70
N ARG A 470 2.91 4.79 -20.31
CA ARG A 470 1.83 4.89 -21.29
C ARG A 470 2.21 4.04 -22.49
N GLY A 471 1.69 2.82 -22.54
CA GLY A 471 1.60 2.05 -23.78
C GLY A 471 0.55 2.70 -24.67
N GLY A 472 0.99 3.39 -25.73
CA GLY A 472 0.13 3.82 -26.80
C GLY A 472 -0.31 2.62 -27.66
N ARG A 473 -1.60 2.50 -27.90
CA ARG A 473 -2.30 2.33 -29.19
C ARG A 473 -3.79 2.49 -28.96
#